data_4b5b1a887bc8f8b2d1d0583fbb9a7987
#
_entry.id   4b5b1a887bc8f8b2d1d0583fbb9a7987
#
_cell.length_a   1.000
_cell.length_b   1.000
_cell.length_c   1.000
_cell.angle_alpha   90.00
_cell.angle_beta   90.00
_cell.angle_gamma   90.00
#
_symmetry.space_group_name_H-M   'P 1'
#
loop_
_entity.id
_entity.type
_entity.pdbx_description
1 polymer ?
#
loop_
_entity_poly.entity_id
_entity_poly.type
_entity_poly.pdbx_seq_one_letter_code
_entity_poly.pdbx_strand_id
1 'polypeptide(L)'
;MFSIVRKKHLLENMSHFSQLPEFEKELSKLSKKYRSLEEDLKKLERLLIINPVGMGNNFITTHDEPLVKIVKTRLACKSLRNRSMRVIYAYHDDEVTFVYIELYFKGDKENEDRERIAQYLKNNLF
;
A
#
# COMPACT_ATOMS: atom_id res chain seq x y z
N MET A 1 -16.31 -18.26 -10.07
CA MET A 1 -16.48 -17.59 -11.36
C MET A 1 -17.19 -16.28 -11.24
N PHE A 2 -18.36 -16.33 -10.70
CA PHE A 2 -19.16 -15.16 -10.41
C PHE A 2 -18.40 -14.09 -9.66
N SER A 3 -17.72 -14.47 -8.57
CA SER A 3 -16.99 -13.56 -7.71
C SER A 3 -15.78 -12.92 -8.39
N ILE A 4 -15.12 -13.63 -9.31
CA ILE A 4 -13.95 -13.11 -10.01
C ILE A 4 -14.36 -11.98 -10.95
N VAL A 5 -15.41 -12.18 -11.73
CA VAL A 5 -15.92 -11.16 -12.64
C VAL A 5 -16.42 -9.95 -11.87
N ARG A 6 -17.10 -10.19 -10.76
CA ARG A 6 -17.62 -9.11 -9.91
C ARG A 6 -16.49 -8.29 -9.28
N LYS A 7 -15.44 -8.95 -8.78
CA LYS A 7 -14.28 -8.25 -8.23
C LYS A 7 -13.62 -7.36 -9.28
N LYS A 8 -13.41 -7.89 -10.47
CA LYS A 8 -12.81 -7.13 -11.56
C LYS A 8 -13.64 -5.91 -11.92
N HIS A 9 -14.94 -6.08 -12.01
CA HIS A 9 -15.87 -4.99 -12.31
C HIS A 9 -15.82 -3.89 -11.24
N LEU A 10 -15.81 -4.28 -9.96
CA LEU A 10 -15.71 -3.32 -8.86
C LEU A 10 -14.40 -2.55 -8.92
N LEU A 11 -13.28 -3.24 -9.16
CA LEU A 11 -11.96 -2.60 -9.25
C LEU A 11 -11.87 -1.62 -10.42
N GLU A 12 -12.58 -1.88 -11.50
CA GLU A 12 -12.58 -0.99 -12.67
C GLU A 12 -13.44 0.26 -12.47
N ASN A 13 -14.52 0.16 -11.68
CA ASN A 13 -15.52 1.22 -11.58
C ASN A 13 -15.52 1.99 -10.27
N MET A 14 -14.73 1.57 -9.28
CA MET A 14 -14.71 2.19 -7.97
C MET A 14 -13.29 2.43 -7.52
N SER A 15 -13.08 3.50 -6.74
CA SER A 15 -11.80 3.72 -6.09
C SER A 15 -11.74 2.83 -4.86
N HIS A 16 -10.85 1.85 -4.89
CA HIS A 16 -10.67 0.90 -3.79
C HIS A 16 -9.43 1.18 -2.96
N PHE A 17 -8.82 2.33 -3.17
CA PHE A 17 -7.63 2.75 -2.45
C PHE A 17 -7.97 3.91 -1.54
N SER A 18 -7.62 3.77 -0.27
CA SER A 18 -7.72 4.85 0.70
C SER A 18 -6.42 4.92 1.48
N GLN A 19 -6.29 5.92 2.34
CA GLN A 19 -5.07 6.12 3.09
C GLN A 19 -5.38 6.67 4.46
N LEU A 20 -4.57 6.27 5.44
CA LEU A 20 -4.67 6.82 6.77
C LEU A 20 -4.25 8.29 6.76
N PRO A 21 -4.75 9.10 7.70
CA PRO A 21 -4.31 10.50 7.80
C PRO A 21 -2.80 10.65 7.92
N GLU A 22 -2.15 9.73 8.63
CA GLU A 22 -0.70 9.74 8.79
C GLU A 22 0.01 9.51 7.45
N PHE A 23 -0.53 8.60 6.63
CA PHE A 23 0.01 8.36 5.29
C PHE A 23 -0.14 9.61 4.41
N GLU A 24 -1.30 10.26 4.47
CA GLU A 24 -1.53 11.50 3.72
C GLU A 24 -0.49 12.56 4.05
N LYS A 25 -0.16 12.72 5.33
CA LYS A 25 0.86 13.67 5.75
C LYS A 25 2.23 13.28 5.24
N GLU A 26 2.56 12.01 5.29
CA GLU A 26 3.83 11.50 4.78
C GLU A 26 3.94 11.72 3.27
N LEU A 27 2.89 11.40 2.54
CA LEU A 27 2.85 11.60 1.09
C LEU A 27 2.99 13.08 0.73
N SER A 28 2.25 13.94 1.42
CA SER A 28 2.31 15.38 1.17
C SER A 28 3.71 15.94 1.41
N LYS A 29 4.34 15.56 2.51
CA LYS A 29 5.68 16.01 2.87
C LYS A 29 6.73 15.50 1.87
N LEU A 30 6.69 14.22 1.57
CA LEU A 30 7.68 13.60 0.68
C LEU A 30 7.51 14.02 -0.77
N SER A 31 6.28 14.27 -1.22
CA SER A 31 6.00 14.69 -2.59
C SER A 31 6.58 16.06 -2.90
N LYS A 32 6.76 16.92 -1.92
CA LYS A 32 7.40 18.21 -2.11
C LYS A 32 8.86 18.07 -2.51
N LYS A 33 9.51 17.05 -1.98
CA LYS A 33 10.91 16.76 -2.27
C LYS A 33 11.09 15.83 -3.46
N TYR A 34 10.23 14.84 -3.58
CA TYR A 34 10.29 13.82 -4.62
C TYR A 34 9.05 13.93 -5.50
N ARG A 35 9.15 14.73 -6.55
CA ARG A 35 8.00 15.16 -7.35
C ARG A 35 7.31 14.06 -8.13
N SER A 36 7.99 12.95 -8.40
CA SER A 36 7.40 11.82 -9.11
C SER A 36 6.55 10.92 -8.21
N LEU A 37 6.57 11.15 -6.89
CA LEU A 37 6.06 10.20 -5.90
C LEU A 37 4.58 9.85 -6.08
N GLU A 38 3.72 10.84 -6.31
CA GLU A 38 2.30 10.59 -6.52
C GLU A 38 2.04 9.73 -7.76
N GLU A 39 2.78 9.99 -8.82
CA GLU A 39 2.68 9.20 -10.04
C GLU A 39 3.23 7.80 -9.85
N ASP A 40 4.33 7.68 -9.10
CA ASP A 40 4.90 6.38 -8.78
C ASP A 40 3.91 5.55 -7.96
N LEU A 41 3.17 6.18 -7.05
CA LEU A 41 2.15 5.51 -6.25
C LEU A 41 1.00 5.00 -7.14
N LYS A 42 0.59 5.77 -8.14
CA LYS A 42 -0.42 5.33 -9.09
C LYS A 42 0.01 4.11 -9.89
N LYS A 43 1.29 4.02 -10.23
CA LYS A 43 1.83 2.84 -10.89
C LYS A 43 1.74 1.61 -9.98
N LEU A 44 2.02 1.79 -8.70
CA LEU A 44 1.86 0.71 -7.72
C LEU A 44 0.41 0.26 -7.66
N GLU A 45 -0.54 1.18 -7.66
CA GLU A 45 -1.96 0.85 -7.62
C GLU A 45 -2.37 -0.05 -8.79
N ARG A 46 -1.86 0.21 -9.98
CA ARG A 46 -2.15 -0.63 -11.14
C ARG A 46 -1.64 -2.06 -10.97
N LEU A 47 -0.50 -2.21 -10.33
CA LEU A 47 0.04 -3.54 -10.03
C LEU A 47 -0.80 -4.26 -8.97
N LEU A 48 -1.22 -3.55 -7.94
CA LEU A 48 -1.98 -4.13 -6.84
C LEU A 48 -3.37 -4.57 -7.25
N ILE A 49 -3.98 -3.92 -8.22
CA ILE A 49 -5.27 -4.35 -8.77
C ILE A 49 -5.16 -5.75 -9.36
N ILE A 50 -4.03 -6.06 -9.99
CA ILE A 50 -3.79 -7.37 -10.60
C ILE A 50 -3.31 -8.38 -9.56
N ASN A 51 -2.41 -7.96 -8.67
CA ASN A 51 -1.82 -8.81 -7.64
C ASN A 51 -1.87 -8.10 -6.29
N PRO A 52 -2.95 -8.28 -5.52
CA PRO A 52 -3.15 -7.51 -4.28
C PRO A 52 -2.03 -7.60 -3.25
N VAL A 53 -1.33 -8.72 -3.16
CA VAL A 53 -0.20 -8.86 -2.23
C VAL A 53 1.14 -8.82 -2.94
N GLY A 54 1.13 -8.53 -4.23
CA GLY A 54 2.33 -8.42 -5.05
C GLY A 54 2.98 -9.75 -5.35
N MET A 55 4.07 -9.68 -6.11
CA MET A 55 4.90 -10.84 -6.45
C MET A 55 6.36 -10.44 -6.40
N GLY A 56 7.22 -11.41 -6.04
CA GLY A 56 8.65 -11.22 -6.04
C GLY A 56 9.19 -10.61 -4.75
N ASN A 57 10.48 -10.32 -4.77
CA ASN A 57 11.23 -9.93 -3.58
C ASN A 57 10.93 -8.52 -3.07
N ASN A 58 10.22 -7.71 -3.86
CA ASN A 58 9.89 -6.35 -3.47
C ASN A 58 8.68 -6.27 -2.55
N PHE A 59 7.95 -7.39 -2.39
CA PHE A 59 6.74 -7.45 -1.57
C PHE A 59 6.92 -8.46 -0.46
N ILE A 60 6.63 -8.04 0.77
CA ILE A 60 6.73 -8.91 1.94
C ILE A 60 5.42 -8.81 2.71
N THR A 61 4.72 -9.94 2.85
CA THR A 61 3.53 -10.00 3.68
C THR A 61 3.96 -10.22 5.11
N THR A 62 3.72 -9.20 5.95
CA THR A 62 4.14 -9.22 7.35
C THR A 62 3.04 -9.68 8.30
N HIS A 63 1.80 -9.65 7.85
CA HIS A 63 0.66 -10.15 8.59
C HIS A 63 -0.28 -10.81 7.58
N ASP A 64 -0.57 -12.08 7.79
CA ASP A 64 -1.30 -12.87 6.80
C ASP A 64 -2.47 -13.60 7.45
N GLU A 65 -3.63 -12.97 7.42
CA GLU A 65 -4.88 -13.59 7.84
C GLU A 65 -5.85 -13.63 6.67
N PRO A 66 -6.87 -14.52 6.72
CA PRO A 66 -7.77 -14.69 5.57
C PRO A 66 -8.43 -13.40 5.08
N LEU A 67 -8.84 -12.52 5.99
CA LEU A 67 -9.59 -11.32 5.62
C LEU A 67 -8.74 -10.07 5.49
N VAL A 68 -7.55 -10.05 6.09
CA VAL A 68 -6.68 -8.88 6.01
C VAL A 68 -5.21 -9.32 5.93
N LYS A 69 -4.48 -8.67 5.05
CA LYS A 69 -3.04 -8.88 4.90
C LYS A 69 -2.34 -7.54 4.97
N ILE A 70 -1.25 -7.50 5.73
CA ILE A 70 -0.39 -6.32 5.77
C ILE A 70 0.83 -6.62 4.92
N VAL A 71 1.10 -5.74 3.98
CA VAL A 71 2.20 -5.92 3.02
C VAL A 71 3.13 -4.72 3.07
N LYS A 72 4.41 -5.01 3.06
CA LYS A 72 5.47 -4.02 2.93
C LYS A 72 6.05 -4.14 1.53
N THR A 73 6.07 -3.06 0.79
CA THR A 73 6.62 -3.08 -0.57
C THR A 73 7.60 -1.95 -0.81
N ARG A 74 8.52 -2.19 -1.71
CA ARG A 74 9.36 -1.14 -2.26
C ARG A 74 8.54 -0.39 -3.31
N LEU A 75 8.62 0.92 -3.26
CA LEU A 75 8.03 1.78 -4.27
C LEU A 75 9.18 2.43 -5.05
N ALA A 76 9.36 2.01 -6.29
CA ALA A 76 10.34 2.64 -7.16
C ALA A 76 9.95 4.10 -7.35
N CYS A 77 10.85 5.00 -6.98
CA CYS A 77 10.60 6.43 -7.08
C CYS A 77 11.52 7.03 -8.13
N LYS A 78 10.96 7.50 -9.22
CA LYS A 78 11.70 8.04 -10.34
C LYS A 78 12.64 9.18 -9.91
N SER A 79 12.21 10.00 -8.96
CA SER A 79 13.02 11.11 -8.43
C SER A 79 14.20 10.65 -7.58
N LEU A 80 14.22 9.40 -7.14
CA LEU A 80 15.28 8.85 -6.29
C LEU A 80 16.33 8.04 -7.04
N ARG A 81 16.18 7.91 -8.35
CA ARG A 81 17.08 7.11 -9.20
C ARG A 81 17.15 5.65 -8.73
N ASN A 82 18.26 5.22 -8.13
CA ASN A 82 18.49 3.82 -7.74
C ASN A 82 17.94 3.46 -6.36
N ARG A 83 17.22 4.38 -5.71
CA ARG A 83 16.65 4.12 -4.39
C ARG A 83 15.14 4.07 -4.46
N SER A 84 14.53 3.50 -3.43
CA SER A 84 13.08 3.35 -3.38
C SER A 84 12.52 3.79 -2.05
N MET A 85 11.25 4.18 -2.09
CA MET A 85 10.45 4.37 -0.88
C MET A 85 9.97 3.02 -0.38
N ARG A 86 9.41 3.01 0.82
CA ARG A 86 8.70 1.87 1.38
C ARG A 86 7.26 2.25 1.61
N VAL A 87 6.37 1.39 1.21
CA VAL A 87 4.92 1.55 1.44
C VAL A 87 4.44 0.36 2.25
N ILE A 88 3.71 0.66 3.32
CA ILE A 88 2.98 -0.36 4.07
C ILE A 88 1.52 -0.18 3.74
N TYR A 89 0.86 -1.26 3.32
CA TYR A 89 -0.56 -1.20 3.05
C TYR A 89 -1.27 -2.43 3.61
N ALA A 90 -2.55 -2.27 3.86
CA ALA A 90 -3.45 -3.37 4.20
C ALA A 90 -4.29 -3.71 3.00
N TYR A 91 -4.47 -5.01 2.75
CA TYR A 91 -5.42 -5.49 1.76
C TYR A 91 -6.54 -6.24 2.48
N HIS A 92 -7.77 -5.77 2.32
CA HIS A 92 -8.97 -6.39 2.86
C HIS A 92 -9.63 -7.20 1.76
N ASP A 93 -9.44 -8.51 1.81
CA ASP A 93 -9.85 -9.41 0.73
C ASP A 93 -11.37 -9.47 0.55
N ASP A 94 -12.12 -9.44 1.64
CA ASP A 94 -13.58 -9.51 1.57
C ASP A 94 -14.21 -8.26 0.95
N GLU A 95 -13.59 -7.11 1.14
CA GLU A 95 -14.07 -5.84 0.60
C GLU A 95 -13.37 -5.44 -0.69
N VAL A 96 -12.30 -6.13 -1.05
CA VAL A 96 -11.42 -5.81 -2.19
C VAL A 96 -10.94 -4.37 -2.09
N THR A 97 -10.45 -3.99 -0.90
CA THR A 97 -9.97 -2.64 -0.63
C THR A 97 -8.55 -2.63 -0.12
N PHE A 98 -7.87 -1.53 -0.42
CA PHE A 98 -6.49 -1.30 0.00
C PHE A 98 -6.47 -0.05 0.86
N VAL A 99 -5.75 -0.11 1.97
CA VAL A 99 -5.56 1.05 2.84
C VAL A 99 -4.07 1.28 3.01
N TYR A 100 -3.60 2.42 2.56
CA TYR A 100 -2.20 2.80 2.76
C TYR A 100 -1.99 3.23 4.20
N ILE A 101 -1.03 2.60 4.86
CA ILE A 101 -0.75 2.80 6.28
C ILE A 101 0.44 3.72 6.49
N GLU A 102 1.53 3.48 5.78
CA GLU A 102 2.76 4.25 5.97
C GLU A 102 3.55 4.37 4.69
N LEU A 103 4.17 5.55 4.51
CA LEU A 103 5.11 5.83 3.43
C LEU A 103 6.37 6.41 4.04
N TYR A 104 7.52 5.82 3.75
CA TYR A 104 8.77 6.35 4.26
C TYR A 104 9.93 6.08 3.31
N PHE A 105 10.95 6.92 3.42
CA PHE A 105 12.22 6.72 2.73
C PHE A 105 13.17 6.00 3.67
N LYS A 106 13.71 4.88 3.23
CA LYS A 106 14.58 4.05 4.08
C LYS A 106 15.84 4.79 4.55
N GLY A 107 16.30 5.78 3.80
CA GLY A 107 17.41 6.63 4.22
C GLY A 107 17.10 7.49 5.45
N ASP A 108 15.83 7.82 5.66
CA ASP A 108 15.40 8.63 6.80
C ASP A 108 14.95 7.77 7.98
N LYS A 109 14.50 6.54 7.70
CA LYS A 109 13.91 5.67 8.70
C LYS A 109 14.17 4.23 8.29
N GLU A 110 14.69 3.43 9.20
CA GLU A 110 15.12 2.08 8.87
C GLU A 110 13.99 1.06 8.76
N ASN A 111 13.00 1.17 9.62
CA ASN A 111 11.90 0.18 9.70
C ASN A 111 10.54 0.85 9.74
N GLU A 112 9.53 0.04 9.43
CA GLU A 112 8.13 0.48 9.49
C GLU A 112 7.68 0.76 10.93
N ASP A 113 6.61 1.55 11.05
CA ASP A 113 5.98 1.88 12.32
C ASP A 113 5.06 0.72 12.76
N ARG A 114 5.61 -0.17 13.56
CA ARG A 114 4.90 -1.38 14.01
C ARG A 114 3.73 -1.07 14.94
N GLU A 115 3.82 0.01 15.70
CA GLU A 115 2.71 0.42 16.57
C GLU A 115 1.51 0.88 15.74
N ARG A 116 1.76 1.63 14.67
CA ARG A 116 0.70 2.07 13.77
C ARG A 116 0.01 0.87 13.13
N ILE A 117 0.78 -0.12 12.69
CA ILE A 117 0.24 -1.35 12.11
C ILE A 117 -0.61 -2.09 13.13
N ALA A 118 -0.10 -2.26 14.34
CA ALA A 118 -0.82 -2.95 15.41
C ALA A 118 -2.14 -2.23 15.74
N GLN A 119 -2.10 -0.91 15.81
CA GLN A 119 -3.29 -0.10 16.07
C GLN A 119 -4.31 -0.23 14.93
N TYR A 120 -3.83 -0.23 13.70
CA TYR A 120 -4.69 -0.42 12.53
C TYR A 120 -5.41 -1.76 12.61
N LEU A 121 -4.66 -2.84 12.86
CA LEU A 121 -5.23 -4.18 12.97
C LEU A 121 -6.24 -4.27 14.10
N LYS A 122 -5.93 -3.68 15.25
CA LYS A 122 -6.82 -3.68 16.41
C LYS A 122 -8.16 -3.00 16.07
N ASN A 123 -8.13 -1.93 15.29
CA ASN A 123 -9.32 -1.16 14.95
C ASN A 123 -10.13 -1.77 13.80
N ASN A 124 -9.56 -2.68 13.04
CA ASN A 124 -10.14 -3.16 11.78
C ASN A 124 -10.32 -4.68 11.69
N LEU A 125 -10.08 -5.39 12.80
CA LEU A 125 -10.25 -6.84 12.87
C LEU A 125 -11.39 -7.20 13.80
N PHE A 126 -12.57 -7.13 13.33
CA PHE A 126 -13.73 -7.59 14.09
C PHE A 126 -14.64 -8.36 13.23
#